data_aa2cf66d61b14440a3953bae685f82f6
#
_entry.id   aa2cf66d61b14440a3953bae685f82f6
#
_cell.length_a   1.000
_cell.length_b   1.000
_cell.length_c   1.000
_cell.angle_alpha   90.00
_cell.angle_beta   90.00
_cell.angle_gamma   90.00
#
_symmetry.space_group_name_H-M   'P 1'
#
loop_
_entity.id
_entity.type
_entity.pdbx_description
1 polymer ?
#
loop_
_entity_poly.entity_id
_entity_poly.type
_entity_poly.pdbx_seq_one_letter_code
_entity_poly.pdbx_strand_id
1 'polypeptide(L)'
;VTESLAPFVDFRMAGIGDIVKVKVMPRTLYTVSAGGTGERTTFRQKKYAGDVVISMQERIITTYVDMYRVMAGKEDIADFVRAIVLSIEIDMQKMAVAALNAGLAGASYPSQFLENAAFDAKKLIALAQRVQAYNNGIKPIIMGTASALANVLPDSTMGYRGTYDANGGSVHVLRDFYGFALYELPQMPTGSNYGLALDDNKLYVVSPVGSKLVVGAMSTTLTNSNQFYENADLTQNFTMRKNYGFEFVGASFAGLYTITE
;
A
#
# COMPACT_ATOMS: atom_id res chain seq x y z
N VAL A 1 5.48 0.06 -9.98
CA VAL A 1 5.37 0.24 -8.50
C VAL A 1 4.47 1.40 -8.15
N THR A 2 4.65 2.56 -8.77
CA THR A 2 3.92 3.77 -8.38
C THR A 2 2.42 3.71 -8.66
N GLU A 3 1.98 3.05 -9.73
CA GLU A 3 0.56 2.99 -10.08
C GLU A 3 -0.27 2.13 -9.12
N SER A 4 0.21 0.94 -8.74
CA SER A 4 -0.51 0.04 -7.83
C SER A 4 -0.58 0.57 -6.40
N LEU A 5 0.42 1.34 -5.96
CA LEU A 5 0.49 1.94 -4.63
C LEU A 5 -0.07 3.36 -4.56
N ALA A 6 -0.26 4.02 -5.70
CA ALA A 6 -0.72 5.41 -5.80
C ALA A 6 -1.99 5.74 -4.97
N PRO A 7 -2.97 4.83 -4.80
CA PRO A 7 -4.15 5.16 -4.02
C PRO A 7 -3.87 5.49 -2.56
N PHE A 8 -2.87 4.88 -1.92
CA PHE A 8 -2.62 5.03 -0.49
C PHE A 8 -1.20 5.45 -0.12
N VAL A 9 -0.23 5.47 -1.06
CA VAL A 9 1.17 5.86 -0.80
C VAL A 9 1.49 7.20 -1.44
N ASP A 10 2.16 8.08 -0.68
CA ASP A 10 2.80 9.31 -1.14
C ASP A 10 4.33 9.09 -1.18
N PHE A 11 4.94 9.23 -2.34
CA PHE A 11 6.39 9.05 -2.50
C PHE A 11 7.12 10.37 -2.40
N ARG A 12 8.11 10.44 -1.50
CA ARG A 12 8.97 11.60 -1.32
C ARG A 12 10.42 11.25 -1.62
N MET A 13 11.05 12.08 -2.41
CA MET A 13 12.47 11.96 -2.67
C MET A 13 13.26 12.70 -1.58
N ALA A 14 14.31 12.07 -1.09
CA ALA A 14 15.19 12.63 -0.08
C ALA A 14 16.66 12.55 -0.53
N GLY A 15 17.47 13.52 -0.14
CA GLY A 15 18.92 13.46 -0.30
C GLY A 15 19.57 12.46 0.67
N ILE A 16 20.85 12.16 0.47
CA ILE A 16 21.60 11.32 1.40
C ILE A 16 21.74 12.05 2.73
N GLY A 17 21.28 11.40 3.82
CA GLY A 17 21.32 11.96 5.17
C GLY A 17 20.14 12.86 5.54
N ASP A 18 19.22 13.11 4.62
CA ASP A 18 18.02 13.88 4.91
C ASP A 18 17.02 13.07 5.76
N ILE A 19 16.41 13.75 6.73
CA ILE A 19 15.33 13.17 7.54
C ILE A 19 14.00 13.67 6.97
N VAL A 20 13.19 12.75 6.44
CA VAL A 20 11.86 13.09 5.95
C VAL A 20 10.89 13.11 7.13
N LYS A 21 10.34 14.31 7.41
CA LYS A 21 9.31 14.52 8.43
C LYS A 21 7.99 14.89 7.77
N VAL A 22 6.91 14.28 8.24
CA VAL A 22 5.55 14.55 7.77
C VAL A 22 4.75 15.10 8.93
N LYS A 23 4.22 16.32 8.76
CA LYS A 23 3.33 16.93 9.74
C LYS A 23 1.92 16.38 9.58
N VAL A 24 1.36 15.83 10.63
CA VAL A 24 0.02 15.24 10.67
C VAL A 24 -0.86 16.04 11.62
N MET A 25 -1.99 16.50 11.11
CA MET A 25 -3.03 17.12 11.93
C MET A 25 -4.11 16.09 12.28
N PRO A 26 -4.51 15.95 13.55
CA PRO A 26 -5.61 15.07 13.93
C PRO A 26 -6.89 15.46 13.19
N ARG A 27 -7.56 14.50 12.58
CA ARG A 27 -8.81 14.72 11.82
C ARG A 27 -10.08 14.63 12.66
N THR A 28 -9.96 14.50 13.97
CA THR A 28 -11.11 14.54 14.87
C THR A 28 -11.90 15.85 14.69
N LEU A 29 -13.21 15.76 14.64
CA LEU A 29 -14.07 16.94 14.52
C LEU A 29 -14.06 17.76 15.83
N TYR A 30 -14.28 19.06 15.74
CA TYR A 30 -14.57 19.88 16.90
C TYR A 30 -16.02 19.68 17.32
N THR A 31 -16.26 19.64 18.63
CA THR A 31 -17.62 19.60 19.16
C THR A 31 -18.26 20.99 19.04
N VAL A 32 -19.40 21.05 18.40
CA VAL A 32 -20.20 22.30 18.34
C VAL A 32 -21.15 22.30 19.52
N SER A 33 -21.07 23.32 20.36
CA SER A 33 -21.98 23.53 21.48
C SER A 33 -23.01 24.61 21.13
N ALA A 34 -24.24 24.41 21.58
CA ALA A 34 -25.25 25.47 21.53
C ALA A 34 -24.94 26.47 22.61
N GLY A 35 -24.94 27.77 22.27
CA GLY A 35 -24.75 28.88 23.20
C GLY A 35 -25.89 29.91 23.09
N GLY A 36 -26.21 30.55 24.18
CA GLY A 36 -27.18 31.61 24.20
C GLY A 36 -26.60 32.97 23.73
N THR A 37 -27.44 33.85 23.25
CA THR A 37 -27.03 35.23 22.90
C THR A 37 -26.55 35.92 24.15
N GLY A 38 -25.25 36.33 24.17
CA GLY A 38 -24.62 36.99 25.33
C GLY A 38 -23.81 36.04 26.24
N GLU A 39 -23.70 34.75 25.91
CA GLU A 39 -22.87 33.82 26.67
C GLU A 39 -21.38 34.18 26.52
N ARG A 40 -20.70 34.42 27.66
CA ARG A 40 -19.29 34.81 27.70
C ARG A 40 -18.34 33.64 27.80
N THR A 41 -18.83 32.45 28.18
CA THR A 41 -18.03 31.26 28.42
C THR A 41 -18.19 30.28 27.26
N THR A 42 -17.15 30.14 26.46
CA THR A 42 -17.13 29.17 25.34
C THR A 42 -16.17 28.05 25.63
N PHE A 43 -16.54 26.83 25.25
CA PHE A 43 -15.68 25.65 25.35
C PHE A 43 -14.53 25.75 24.33
N ARG A 44 -13.30 25.90 24.82
CA ARG A 44 -12.12 25.99 23.96
C ARG A 44 -11.58 24.59 23.63
N GLN A 45 -11.40 24.35 22.37
CA GLN A 45 -10.85 23.09 21.86
C GLN A 45 -9.60 23.39 21.03
N LYS A 46 -8.52 22.60 21.21
CA LYS A 46 -7.28 22.75 20.45
C LYS A 46 -6.83 21.39 19.94
N LYS A 47 -6.32 21.37 18.72
CA LYS A 47 -5.65 20.20 18.13
C LYS A 47 -4.17 20.50 18.02
N TYR A 48 -3.37 19.49 18.30
CA TYR A 48 -1.92 19.56 18.15
C TYR A 48 -1.51 18.73 16.93
N ALA A 49 -0.68 19.32 16.07
CA ALA A 49 -0.03 18.58 15.01
C ALA A 49 1.05 17.68 15.61
N GLY A 50 1.13 16.44 15.11
CA GLY A 50 2.25 15.55 15.36
C GLY A 50 3.17 15.50 14.16
N ASP A 51 4.43 15.15 14.37
CA ASP A 51 5.39 14.90 13.31
C ASP A 51 5.70 13.41 13.27
N VAL A 52 5.54 12.78 12.10
CA VAL A 52 5.96 11.41 11.84
C VAL A 52 7.27 11.45 11.06
N VAL A 53 8.28 10.78 11.59
CA VAL A 53 9.61 10.66 10.98
C VAL A 53 9.68 9.37 10.20
N ILE A 54 10.06 9.44 8.92
CA ILE A 54 10.20 8.27 8.08
C ILE A 54 11.63 7.77 8.18
N SER A 55 11.80 6.54 8.69
CA SER A 55 13.09 5.87 8.78
C SER A 55 13.42 5.19 7.46
N MET A 56 14.46 5.66 6.78
CA MET A 56 14.99 5.00 5.59
C MET A 56 16.03 3.98 6.00
N GLN A 57 16.01 2.81 5.37
CA GLN A 57 16.99 1.75 5.55
C GLN A 57 17.70 1.46 4.23
N GLU A 58 18.99 1.19 4.30
CA GLU A 58 19.75 0.76 3.14
C GLU A 58 19.41 -0.69 2.80
N ARG A 59 19.00 -0.90 1.55
CA ARG A 59 18.73 -2.21 0.96
C ARG A 59 19.80 -2.53 -0.06
N ILE A 60 20.37 -3.72 0.05
CA ILE A 60 21.52 -4.14 -0.73
C ILE A 60 21.16 -5.45 -1.44
N ILE A 61 21.43 -5.50 -2.73
CA ILE A 61 21.37 -6.73 -3.52
C ILE A 61 22.73 -6.90 -4.16
N THR A 62 23.34 -8.06 -3.91
CA THR A 62 24.60 -8.45 -4.56
C THR A 62 24.35 -9.73 -5.36
N THR A 63 24.67 -9.72 -6.62
CA THR A 63 24.68 -10.89 -7.49
C THR A 63 26.04 -11.03 -8.15
N TYR A 64 26.38 -12.22 -8.58
CA TYR A 64 27.61 -12.48 -9.33
C TYR A 64 27.27 -13.12 -10.68
N VAL A 65 28.13 -12.86 -11.63
CA VAL A 65 28.03 -13.40 -13.00
C VAL A 65 29.33 -14.09 -13.33
N ASP A 66 29.22 -15.28 -13.90
CA ASP A 66 30.35 -16.04 -14.41
C ASP A 66 30.65 -15.58 -15.85
N MET A 67 31.81 -14.96 -16.04
CA MET A 67 32.18 -14.41 -17.34
C MET A 67 32.35 -15.49 -18.42
N TYR A 68 32.73 -16.70 -18.07
CA TYR A 68 32.79 -17.81 -19.02
C TYR A 68 31.41 -18.14 -19.59
N ARG A 69 30.37 -18.10 -18.75
CA ARG A 69 29.00 -18.39 -19.19
C ARG A 69 28.44 -17.28 -20.04
N VAL A 70 28.80 -16.02 -19.73
CA VAL A 70 28.44 -14.85 -20.55
C VAL A 70 29.11 -14.92 -21.92
N MET A 71 30.43 -15.21 -21.96
CA MET A 71 31.16 -15.36 -23.21
C MET A 71 30.66 -16.55 -24.04
N ALA A 72 30.18 -17.61 -23.40
CA ALA A 72 29.56 -18.74 -24.04
C ALA A 72 28.10 -18.46 -24.51
N GLY A 73 27.56 -17.26 -24.30
CA GLY A 73 26.18 -16.89 -24.64
C GLY A 73 25.10 -17.61 -23.84
N LYS A 74 25.46 -18.15 -22.66
CA LYS A 74 24.52 -18.86 -21.77
C LYS A 74 23.89 -17.98 -20.72
N GLU A 75 24.46 -16.80 -20.45
CA GLU A 75 23.97 -15.83 -19.50
C GLU A 75 23.97 -14.43 -20.13
N ASP A 76 22.92 -13.64 -19.84
CA ASP A 76 22.83 -12.23 -20.27
C ASP A 76 22.86 -11.32 -19.04
N ILE A 77 23.79 -10.39 -19.02
CA ILE A 77 23.95 -9.38 -17.96
C ILE A 77 22.67 -8.52 -17.84
N ALA A 78 21.99 -8.23 -18.94
CA ALA A 78 20.78 -7.44 -18.94
C ALA A 78 19.63 -8.13 -18.15
N ASP A 79 19.54 -9.45 -18.19
CA ASP A 79 18.53 -10.19 -17.44
C ASP A 79 18.81 -10.16 -15.95
N PHE A 80 20.07 -10.19 -15.52
CA PHE A 80 20.45 -10.01 -14.11
C PHE A 80 20.05 -8.62 -13.59
N VAL A 81 20.32 -7.57 -14.36
CA VAL A 81 19.95 -6.20 -13.96
C VAL A 81 18.44 -6.06 -13.87
N ARG A 82 17.67 -6.62 -14.81
CA ARG A 82 16.20 -6.64 -14.76
C ARG A 82 15.69 -7.37 -13.51
N ALA A 83 16.27 -8.52 -13.19
CA ALA A 83 15.89 -9.29 -12.01
C ALA A 83 16.17 -8.53 -10.70
N ILE A 84 17.30 -7.81 -10.61
CA ILE A 84 17.62 -6.96 -9.46
C ILE A 84 16.60 -5.83 -9.31
N VAL A 85 16.29 -5.11 -10.39
CA VAL A 85 15.31 -4.02 -10.37
C VAL A 85 13.94 -4.51 -9.94
N LEU A 86 13.47 -5.62 -10.52
CA LEU A 86 12.20 -6.24 -10.16
C LEU A 86 12.16 -6.67 -8.69
N SER A 87 13.26 -7.20 -8.17
CA SER A 87 13.37 -7.61 -6.75
C SER A 87 13.24 -6.41 -5.81
N ILE A 88 13.86 -5.27 -6.14
CA ILE A 88 13.72 -4.04 -5.37
C ILE A 88 12.28 -3.51 -5.43
N GLU A 89 11.66 -3.54 -6.61
CA GLU A 89 10.27 -3.11 -6.78
C GLU A 89 9.30 -3.93 -5.93
N ILE A 90 9.46 -5.26 -5.92
CA ILE A 90 8.65 -6.17 -5.10
C ILE A 90 8.87 -5.89 -3.60
N ASP A 91 10.12 -5.68 -3.17
CA ASP A 91 10.42 -5.36 -1.77
C ASP A 91 9.77 -4.04 -1.33
N MET A 92 9.83 -3.01 -2.17
CA MET A 92 9.16 -1.73 -1.90
C MET A 92 7.64 -1.88 -1.77
N GLN A 93 7.01 -2.66 -2.62
CA GLN A 93 5.57 -2.93 -2.55
C GLN A 93 5.21 -3.68 -1.26
N LYS A 94 5.98 -4.71 -0.90
CA LYS A 94 5.81 -5.45 0.35
C LYS A 94 5.91 -4.55 1.57
N MET A 95 6.92 -3.69 1.61
CA MET A 95 7.11 -2.75 2.71
C MET A 95 5.96 -1.74 2.82
N ALA A 96 5.47 -1.22 1.70
CA ALA A 96 4.36 -0.28 1.70
C ALA A 96 3.06 -0.91 2.25
N VAL A 97 2.73 -2.13 1.83
CA VAL A 97 1.56 -2.86 2.33
C VAL A 97 1.77 -3.30 3.79
N ALA A 98 2.97 -3.69 4.17
CA ALA A 98 3.29 -4.02 5.56
C ALA A 98 3.14 -2.80 6.48
N ALA A 99 3.59 -1.61 6.05
CA ALA A 99 3.40 -0.36 6.78
C ALA A 99 1.90 -0.01 6.92
N LEU A 100 1.10 -0.20 5.86
CA LEU A 100 -0.34 -0.01 5.92
C LEU A 100 -1.00 -0.97 6.93
N ASN A 101 -0.67 -2.26 6.87
CA ASN A 101 -1.19 -3.26 7.80
C ASN A 101 -0.80 -2.96 9.25
N ALA A 102 0.47 -2.65 9.50
CA ALA A 102 0.96 -2.33 10.83
C ALA A 102 0.27 -1.08 11.40
N GLY A 103 0.04 -0.06 10.56
CA GLY A 103 -0.66 1.15 10.96
C GLY A 103 -2.13 0.92 11.30
N LEU A 104 -2.85 0.16 10.49
CA LEU A 104 -4.27 -0.17 10.71
C LEU A 104 -4.46 -1.13 11.88
N ALA A 105 -3.55 -2.11 12.07
CA ALA A 105 -3.59 -3.03 13.21
C ALA A 105 -3.06 -2.41 14.51
N GLY A 106 -2.50 -1.20 14.47
CA GLY A 106 -1.95 -0.52 15.64
C GLY A 106 -3.00 -0.24 16.72
N ALA A 107 -2.63 -0.41 18.00
CA ALA A 107 -3.52 -0.21 19.13
C ALA A 107 -4.12 1.20 19.24
N SER A 108 -3.49 2.19 18.63
CA SER A 108 -3.97 3.58 18.57
C SER A 108 -4.98 3.84 17.46
N TYR A 109 -5.18 2.88 16.53
CA TYR A 109 -6.13 3.05 15.45
C TYR A 109 -7.56 2.73 15.93
N PRO A 110 -8.57 3.57 15.59
CA PRO A 110 -9.92 3.38 16.10
C PRO A 110 -10.54 2.05 15.65
N SER A 111 -10.96 1.22 16.60
CA SER A 111 -11.53 -0.12 16.33
C SER A 111 -12.81 -0.09 15.46
N GLN A 112 -13.50 1.06 15.42
CA GLN A 112 -14.68 1.25 14.58
C GLN A 112 -14.41 1.15 13.07
N PHE A 113 -13.15 1.28 12.66
CA PHE A 113 -12.71 1.14 11.28
C PHE A 113 -12.13 -0.24 10.97
N LEU A 114 -12.18 -1.15 11.94
CA LEU A 114 -11.71 -2.52 11.81
C LEU A 114 -12.90 -3.46 11.91
N GLU A 115 -13.04 -4.36 10.94
CA GLU A 115 -14.08 -5.39 10.95
C GLU A 115 -13.42 -6.75 10.74
N ASN A 116 -13.71 -7.68 11.64
CA ASN A 116 -13.25 -9.07 11.56
C ASN A 116 -14.48 -9.98 11.61
N ALA A 117 -14.91 -10.45 10.46
CA ALA A 117 -16.08 -11.31 10.35
C ALA A 117 -16.07 -12.11 9.05
N ALA A 118 -16.92 -13.13 8.95
CA ALA A 118 -17.26 -13.70 7.65
C ALA A 118 -17.77 -12.59 6.72
N PHE A 119 -17.54 -12.76 5.41
CA PHE A 119 -17.92 -11.71 4.47
C PHE A 119 -19.41 -11.38 4.54
N ASP A 120 -19.72 -10.11 4.81
CA ASP A 120 -21.06 -9.56 4.79
C ASP A 120 -21.06 -8.22 4.02
N ALA A 121 -21.79 -8.18 2.92
CA ALA A 121 -21.91 -7.01 2.07
C ALA A 121 -22.39 -5.76 2.84
N LYS A 122 -23.32 -5.92 3.79
CA LYS A 122 -23.85 -4.80 4.58
C LYS A 122 -22.78 -4.21 5.51
N LYS A 123 -21.95 -5.07 6.11
CA LYS A 123 -20.84 -4.63 6.99
C LYS A 123 -19.78 -3.89 6.19
N LEU A 124 -19.42 -4.39 5.01
CA LEU A 124 -18.46 -3.72 4.13
C LEU A 124 -18.97 -2.36 3.67
N ILE A 125 -20.27 -2.26 3.28
CA ILE A 125 -20.88 -0.98 2.91
C ILE A 125 -20.89 -0.01 4.11
N ALA A 126 -21.25 -0.48 5.30
CA ALA A 126 -21.26 0.34 6.51
C ALA A 126 -19.86 0.86 6.86
N LEU A 127 -18.83 0.03 6.69
CA LEU A 127 -17.43 0.43 6.85
C LEU A 127 -17.04 1.49 5.82
N ALA A 128 -17.39 1.29 4.54
CA ALA A 128 -17.10 2.24 3.47
C ALA A 128 -17.82 3.59 3.69
N GLN A 129 -19.08 3.58 4.11
CA GLN A 129 -19.81 4.80 4.45
C GLN A 129 -19.19 5.54 5.64
N ARG A 130 -18.72 4.81 6.66
CA ARG A 130 -18.01 5.41 7.79
C ARG A 130 -16.72 6.07 7.34
N VAL A 131 -15.91 5.39 6.53
CA VAL A 131 -14.68 5.98 5.96
C VAL A 131 -15.00 7.21 5.13
N GLN A 132 -16.05 7.17 4.32
CA GLN A 132 -16.52 8.31 3.53
C GLN A 132 -16.90 9.50 4.41
N ALA A 133 -17.69 9.27 5.46
CA ALA A 133 -18.17 10.33 6.36
C ALA A 133 -17.01 11.04 7.06
N TYR A 134 -16.02 10.28 7.56
CA TYR A 134 -14.87 10.86 8.25
C TYR A 134 -13.80 11.44 7.31
N ASN A 135 -13.85 11.17 6.03
CA ASN A 135 -13.02 11.79 4.99
C ASN A 135 -13.75 12.87 4.18
N ASN A 136 -14.62 13.66 4.84
CA ASN A 136 -15.34 14.80 4.25
C ASN A 136 -16.23 14.42 3.04
N GLY A 137 -16.83 13.23 3.05
CA GLY A 137 -17.72 12.79 1.99
C GLY A 137 -17.03 12.24 0.74
N ILE A 138 -15.69 12.16 0.72
CA ILE A 138 -14.94 11.59 -0.41
C ILE A 138 -15.24 10.09 -0.48
N LYS A 139 -15.69 9.62 -1.64
CA LYS A 139 -15.95 8.20 -1.87
C LYS A 139 -14.66 7.39 -1.74
N PRO A 140 -14.61 6.39 -0.86
CA PRO A 140 -13.48 5.50 -0.75
C PRO A 140 -13.46 4.49 -1.91
N ILE A 141 -12.30 3.90 -2.12
CA ILE A 141 -12.10 2.72 -2.95
C ILE A 141 -11.88 1.50 -2.05
N ILE A 142 -12.29 0.34 -2.52
CA ILE A 142 -12.07 -0.94 -1.86
C ILE A 142 -10.92 -1.63 -2.60
N MET A 143 -9.85 -1.92 -1.87
CA MET A 143 -8.66 -2.57 -2.42
C MET A 143 -8.47 -3.94 -1.80
N GLY A 144 -8.00 -4.88 -2.59
CA GLY A 144 -7.66 -6.22 -2.11
C GLY A 144 -7.00 -7.03 -3.21
N THR A 145 -6.52 -8.21 -2.85
CA THR A 145 -6.06 -9.18 -3.86
C THR A 145 -7.24 -9.70 -4.67
N ALA A 146 -6.98 -10.27 -5.84
CA ALA A 146 -8.04 -10.87 -6.67
C ALA A 146 -8.86 -11.91 -5.88
N SER A 147 -8.20 -12.71 -5.02
CA SER A 147 -8.84 -13.69 -4.14
C SER A 147 -9.75 -13.02 -3.10
N ALA A 148 -9.27 -11.97 -2.42
CA ALA A 148 -10.07 -11.22 -1.47
C ALA A 148 -11.29 -10.55 -2.14
N LEU A 149 -11.10 -9.97 -3.32
CA LEU A 149 -12.15 -9.32 -4.09
C LEU A 149 -13.19 -10.32 -4.64
N ALA A 150 -12.81 -11.57 -4.86
CA ALA A 150 -13.76 -12.61 -5.27
C ALA A 150 -14.88 -12.83 -4.23
N ASN A 151 -14.60 -12.59 -2.94
CA ASN A 151 -15.62 -12.66 -1.88
C ASN A 151 -16.62 -11.50 -1.93
N VAL A 152 -16.28 -10.40 -2.61
CA VAL A 152 -17.14 -9.20 -2.73
C VAL A 152 -18.23 -9.40 -3.79
N LEU A 153 -18.26 -10.52 -4.49
CA LEU A 153 -19.31 -10.84 -5.45
C LEU A 153 -20.66 -10.89 -4.74
N PRO A 154 -21.70 -10.25 -5.28
CA PRO A 154 -23.03 -10.35 -4.74
C PRO A 154 -23.49 -11.79 -4.79
N ASP A 155 -24.21 -12.22 -3.76
CA ASP A 155 -24.82 -13.54 -3.67
C ASP A 155 -25.60 -13.88 -4.95
N SER A 156 -25.48 -15.12 -5.41
CA SER A 156 -26.11 -15.65 -6.63
C SER A 156 -27.64 -15.42 -6.68
N THR A 157 -28.27 -15.18 -5.54
CA THR A 157 -29.70 -14.85 -5.40
C THR A 157 -30.08 -13.47 -5.93
N MET A 158 -29.14 -12.55 -6.10
CA MET A 158 -29.43 -11.19 -6.60
C MET A 158 -29.44 -11.07 -8.13
N GLY A 159 -29.36 -12.14 -8.87
CA GLY A 159 -29.47 -12.12 -10.33
C GLY A 159 -28.38 -11.25 -10.98
N TYR A 160 -27.23 -11.07 -10.34
CA TYR A 160 -26.11 -10.37 -10.90
C TYR A 160 -25.53 -11.18 -12.04
N ARG A 161 -26.05 -10.97 -13.22
CA ARG A 161 -25.36 -11.35 -14.44
C ARG A 161 -24.23 -10.37 -14.59
N GLY A 162 -23.00 -10.84 -14.35
CA GLY A 162 -21.85 -10.12 -14.85
C GLY A 162 -22.13 -9.71 -16.28
N THR A 163 -21.85 -8.48 -16.65
CA THR A 163 -22.06 -8.01 -18.01
C THR A 163 -21.16 -8.88 -18.89
N TYR A 164 -21.73 -9.95 -19.44
CA TYR A 164 -21.13 -10.66 -20.55
C TYR A 164 -21.10 -9.67 -21.69
N ASP A 165 -19.94 -9.29 -22.12
CA ASP A 165 -19.79 -8.59 -23.36
C ASP A 165 -20.43 -9.46 -24.46
N ALA A 166 -21.24 -8.89 -25.34
CA ALA A 166 -22.01 -9.60 -26.35
C ALA A 166 -21.15 -10.51 -27.27
N ASN A 167 -19.82 -10.42 -27.17
CA ASN A 167 -18.85 -11.20 -27.91
C ASN A 167 -18.23 -12.38 -27.13
N GLY A 168 -18.75 -12.77 -25.95
CA GLY A 168 -18.31 -13.96 -25.24
C GLY A 168 -16.88 -13.88 -24.66
N GLY A 169 -16.31 -12.72 -24.52
CA GLY A 169 -14.96 -12.50 -24.00
C GLY A 169 -14.94 -12.15 -22.53
N SER A 170 -14.18 -12.88 -21.78
CA SER A 170 -13.60 -12.69 -20.44
C SER A 170 -14.51 -12.12 -19.34
N VAL A 171 -14.55 -12.87 -18.24
CA VAL A 171 -15.11 -12.43 -16.96
C VAL A 171 -14.34 -11.18 -16.50
N HIS A 172 -14.94 -10.01 -16.64
CA HIS A 172 -14.36 -8.79 -16.11
C HIS A 172 -14.53 -8.78 -14.59
N VAL A 173 -13.43 -8.51 -13.89
CA VAL A 173 -13.46 -8.17 -12.47
C VAL A 173 -14.45 -7.02 -12.26
N LEU A 174 -15.35 -7.15 -11.29
CA LEU A 174 -16.27 -6.09 -10.92
C LEU A 174 -15.47 -4.79 -10.67
N ARG A 175 -15.84 -3.73 -11.39
CA ARG A 175 -15.21 -2.43 -11.18
C ARG A 175 -15.82 -1.66 -10.02
N ASP A 176 -17.09 -1.89 -9.76
CA ASP A 176 -17.84 -1.14 -8.76
C ASP A 176 -18.71 -2.07 -7.91
N PHE A 177 -18.68 -1.86 -6.60
CA PHE A 177 -19.52 -2.53 -5.62
C PHE A 177 -20.37 -1.49 -4.89
N TYR A 178 -21.66 -1.46 -5.15
CA TYR A 178 -22.61 -0.46 -4.61
C TYR A 178 -22.14 1.00 -4.79
N GLY A 179 -21.50 1.30 -5.91
CA GLY A 179 -20.97 2.64 -6.23
C GLY A 179 -19.61 2.95 -5.61
N PHE A 180 -18.96 1.99 -4.95
CA PHE A 180 -17.56 2.06 -4.52
C PHE A 180 -16.68 1.34 -5.54
N ALA A 181 -15.64 2.01 -6.04
CA ALA A 181 -14.73 1.41 -6.99
C ALA A 181 -13.88 0.31 -6.32
N LEU A 182 -13.73 -0.81 -7.01
CA LEU A 182 -12.86 -1.91 -6.62
C LEU A 182 -11.51 -1.74 -7.30
N TYR A 183 -10.43 -1.95 -6.54
CA TYR A 183 -9.06 -1.85 -7.02
C TYR A 183 -8.29 -3.10 -6.64
N GLU A 184 -7.74 -3.78 -7.63
CA GLU A 184 -6.95 -4.98 -7.41
C GLU A 184 -5.52 -4.62 -7.01
N LEU A 185 -5.04 -5.20 -5.91
CA LEU A 185 -3.64 -5.20 -5.53
C LEU A 185 -2.99 -6.46 -6.12
N PRO A 186 -2.02 -6.31 -7.03
CA PRO A 186 -1.36 -7.45 -7.63
C PRO A 186 -0.59 -8.24 -6.55
N GLN A 187 -0.74 -9.55 -6.56
CA GLN A 187 0.01 -10.44 -5.68
C GLN A 187 1.51 -10.40 -6.00
N MET A 188 2.31 -10.62 -4.98
CA MET A 188 3.77 -10.57 -5.05
C MET A 188 4.38 -11.87 -4.53
N PRO A 189 5.46 -12.35 -5.13
CA PRO A 189 6.15 -13.56 -4.65
C PRO A 189 6.90 -13.29 -3.34
N THR A 190 6.98 -14.31 -2.46
CA THR A 190 7.77 -14.29 -1.23
C THR A 190 9.08 -15.06 -1.34
N GLY A 191 9.81 -14.93 -2.43
CA GLY A 191 11.10 -15.61 -2.59
C GLY A 191 10.97 -17.01 -3.17
N SER A 192 11.84 -17.98 -2.73
CA SER A 192 12.05 -19.26 -3.38
C SER A 192 10.94 -20.30 -3.19
N ASN A 193 10.02 -20.10 -2.26
CA ASN A 193 9.02 -21.10 -1.88
C ASN A 193 7.69 -20.95 -2.63
N TYR A 194 7.65 -20.19 -3.70
CA TYR A 194 6.44 -19.91 -4.50
C TYR A 194 5.25 -19.37 -3.65
N GLY A 195 5.53 -18.86 -2.45
CA GLY A 195 4.53 -18.25 -1.59
C GLY A 195 4.10 -16.87 -2.08
N LEU A 196 2.92 -16.43 -1.65
CA LEU A 196 2.37 -15.11 -1.91
C LEU A 196 2.60 -14.18 -0.73
N ALA A 197 2.84 -12.91 -0.99
CA ALA A 197 3.21 -11.93 0.04
C ALA A 197 2.02 -11.22 0.67
N LEU A 198 0.94 -11.03 -0.10
CA LEU A 198 -0.24 -10.35 0.38
C LEU A 198 -1.25 -11.34 0.95
N ASP A 199 -1.93 -10.92 2.00
CA ASP A 199 -2.96 -11.69 2.65
C ASP A 199 -4.25 -11.65 1.80
N ASP A 200 -4.74 -12.82 1.41
CA ASP A 200 -5.91 -12.97 0.55
C ASP A 200 -7.25 -12.78 1.29
N ASN A 201 -7.20 -12.57 2.61
CA ASN A 201 -8.39 -12.40 3.45
C ASN A 201 -8.63 -10.93 3.84
N LYS A 202 -7.87 -9.98 3.31
CA LYS A 202 -7.95 -8.57 3.70
C LYS A 202 -8.48 -7.68 2.58
N LEU A 203 -9.47 -6.87 2.93
CA LEU A 203 -9.98 -5.78 2.09
C LEU A 203 -9.69 -4.44 2.77
N TYR A 204 -9.09 -3.54 2.02
CA TYR A 204 -8.74 -2.20 2.48
C TYR A 204 -9.71 -1.19 1.88
N VAL A 205 -10.32 -0.39 2.72
CA VAL A 205 -11.20 0.70 2.31
C VAL A 205 -10.46 2.03 2.48
N VAL A 206 -10.02 2.63 1.39
CA VAL A 206 -9.10 3.77 1.40
C VAL A 206 -9.66 4.94 0.61
N SER A 207 -9.39 6.16 1.07
CA SER A 207 -9.73 7.37 0.30
C SER A 207 -8.65 7.64 -0.75
N PRO A 208 -8.98 7.66 -2.05
CA PRO A 208 -8.00 7.86 -3.12
C PRO A 208 -7.51 9.31 -3.22
N VAL A 209 -8.27 10.24 -2.67
CA VAL A 209 -8.02 11.69 -2.78
C VAL A 209 -7.68 12.28 -1.42
N GLY A 210 -6.77 13.24 -1.42
CA GLY A 210 -6.32 13.93 -0.21
C GLY A 210 -5.02 13.37 0.34
N SER A 211 -4.82 13.49 1.64
CA SER A 211 -3.58 13.03 2.30
C SER A 211 -3.53 11.51 2.32
N LYS A 212 -2.42 10.95 1.89
CA LYS A 212 -2.21 9.51 1.81
C LYS A 212 -1.98 8.90 3.19
N LEU A 213 -2.23 7.59 3.30
CA LEU A 213 -2.09 6.83 4.55
C LEU A 213 -0.66 6.48 4.87
N VAL A 214 0.09 6.11 3.86
CA VAL A 214 1.49 5.73 3.96
C VAL A 214 2.33 6.73 3.20
N VAL A 215 3.46 7.12 3.77
CA VAL A 215 4.46 7.92 3.06
C VAL A 215 5.72 7.07 2.90
N GLY A 216 6.16 6.95 1.65
CA GLY A 216 7.41 6.33 1.29
C GLY A 216 8.48 7.40 1.08
N ALA A 217 9.61 7.27 1.74
CA ALA A 217 10.80 8.07 1.48
C ALA A 217 11.81 7.23 0.69
N MET A 218 12.40 7.83 -0.32
CA MET A 218 13.33 7.16 -1.22
C MET A 218 14.51 8.09 -1.52
N SER A 219 15.72 7.56 -1.44
CA SER A 219 16.91 8.33 -1.84
C SER A 219 16.94 8.54 -3.36
N THR A 220 17.32 9.75 -3.76
CA THR A 220 17.55 10.10 -5.16
C THR A 220 18.78 9.40 -5.74
N THR A 221 19.70 8.97 -4.89
CA THR A 221 20.95 8.35 -5.30
C THR A 221 20.81 6.84 -5.32
N LEU A 222 21.09 6.24 -6.46
CA LEU A 222 21.31 4.81 -6.63
C LEU A 222 22.82 4.60 -6.65
N THR A 223 23.35 3.89 -5.67
CA THR A 223 24.77 3.56 -5.65
C THR A 223 24.98 2.20 -6.29
N ASN A 224 25.55 2.21 -7.49
CA ASN A 224 26.04 1.00 -8.15
C ASN A 224 27.54 0.90 -7.86
N SER A 225 27.97 -0.15 -7.20
CA SER A 225 29.37 -0.48 -7.14
C SER A 225 29.64 -1.71 -8.02
N ASN A 226 30.24 -1.45 -9.17
CA ASN A 226 30.87 -2.50 -9.95
C ASN A 226 32.26 -2.69 -9.35
N GLN A 227 32.41 -3.66 -8.48
CA GLN A 227 33.72 -4.03 -8.02
C GLN A 227 34.26 -5.08 -9.00
N PHE A 228 35.15 -4.63 -9.89
CA PHE A 228 36.00 -5.54 -10.64
C PHE A 228 37.04 -6.10 -9.67
N TYR A 229 36.69 -7.16 -8.99
CA TYR A 229 37.72 -8.01 -8.41
C TYR A 229 38.18 -8.94 -9.53
N GLU A 230 39.46 -8.99 -9.76
CA GLU A 230 40.10 -10.10 -10.48
C GLU A 230 40.01 -11.34 -9.58
N ASN A 231 38.82 -11.91 -9.51
CA ASN A 231 38.62 -13.20 -8.88
C ASN A 231 39.29 -14.25 -9.75
N ALA A 232 40.09 -15.15 -9.15
CA ALA A 232 40.73 -16.22 -9.89
C ALA A 232 39.79 -17.12 -10.69
N ASP A 233 38.52 -17.09 -10.35
CA ASP A 233 37.41 -17.83 -11.02
C ASP A 233 36.70 -17.02 -12.11
N LEU A 234 37.16 -15.81 -12.44
CA LEU A 234 36.59 -14.87 -13.42
C LEU A 234 35.09 -14.53 -13.14
N THR A 235 34.67 -14.55 -11.89
CA THR A 235 33.36 -14.06 -11.48
C THR A 235 33.36 -12.54 -11.29
N GLN A 236 32.29 -11.89 -11.72
CA GLN A 236 32.07 -10.45 -11.52
C GLN A 236 30.88 -10.21 -10.59
N ASN A 237 31.10 -9.43 -9.53
CA ASN A 237 30.06 -9.06 -8.59
C ASN A 237 29.39 -7.74 -8.98
N PHE A 238 28.06 -7.74 -9.00
CA PHE A 238 27.23 -6.55 -9.15
C PHE A 238 26.51 -6.28 -7.83
N THR A 239 26.76 -5.12 -7.24
CA THR A 239 26.08 -4.70 -6.02
C THR A 239 25.25 -3.45 -6.28
N MET A 240 23.97 -3.51 -6.00
CA MET A 240 23.07 -2.37 -6.06
C MET A 240 22.58 -2.03 -4.65
N ARG A 241 22.67 -0.74 -4.28
CA ARG A 241 22.23 -0.23 -2.98
C ARG A 241 21.22 0.88 -3.18
N LYS A 242 20.13 0.84 -2.44
CA LYS A 242 19.12 1.88 -2.44
C LYS A 242 18.56 2.09 -1.03
N ASN A 243 18.45 3.35 -0.60
CA ASN A 243 17.82 3.71 0.66
C ASN A 243 16.37 4.05 0.44
N TYR A 244 15.49 3.35 1.13
CA TYR A 244 14.06 3.66 1.16
C TYR A 244 13.43 3.18 2.47
N GLY A 245 12.26 3.75 2.76
CA GLY A 245 11.46 3.36 3.92
C GLY A 245 10.02 3.80 3.74
N PHE A 246 9.12 3.09 4.39
CA PHE A 246 7.69 3.38 4.36
C PHE A 246 7.17 3.46 5.80
N GLU A 247 6.37 4.48 6.07
CA GLU A 247 5.80 4.69 7.39
C GLU A 247 4.31 5.03 7.28
N PHE A 248 3.52 4.50 8.20
CA PHE A 248 2.10 4.83 8.29
C PHE A 248 1.92 6.19 8.96
N VAL A 249 1.33 7.11 8.23
CA VAL A 249 1.13 8.49 8.68
C VAL A 249 -0.31 8.70 9.18
N GLY A 250 -1.27 7.92 8.67
CA GLY A 250 -2.66 8.01 9.08
C GLY A 250 -3.30 9.38 8.84
N ALA A 251 -2.87 10.09 7.80
CA ALA A 251 -3.38 11.42 7.49
C ALA A 251 -4.83 11.41 6.99
N SER A 252 -5.39 10.25 6.64
CA SER A 252 -6.79 10.01 6.33
C SER A 252 -7.31 8.80 7.10
N PHE A 253 -8.63 8.66 7.21
CA PHE A 253 -9.22 7.46 7.77
C PHE A 253 -9.32 6.38 6.70
N ALA A 254 -9.01 5.14 7.08
CA ALA A 254 -9.18 3.97 6.24
C ALA A 254 -9.89 2.87 7.03
N GLY A 255 -10.48 1.92 6.34
CA GLY A 255 -11.08 0.74 6.93
C GLY A 255 -10.28 -0.51 6.57
N LEU A 256 -10.24 -1.46 7.49
CA LEU A 256 -9.72 -2.81 7.25
C LEU A 256 -10.85 -3.80 7.54
N TYR A 257 -11.20 -4.58 6.54
CA TYR A 257 -12.11 -5.71 6.67
C TYR A 257 -11.30 -7.00 6.53
N THR A 258 -11.22 -7.77 7.60
CA THR A 258 -10.57 -9.09 7.60
C THR A 258 -11.65 -10.16 7.50
N ILE A 259 -11.63 -10.92 6.41
CA ILE A 259 -12.56 -12.01 6.16
C ILE A 259 -12.09 -13.22 7.00
N THR A 260 -12.92 -13.65 7.92
CA THR A 260 -12.72 -14.89 8.68
C THR A 260 -13.64 -15.96 8.12
N GLU A 261 -13.13 -17.19 8.03
CA GLU A 261 -13.92 -18.36 7.64
C GLU A 261 -15.02 -18.68 8.67
#